data_a84cb9ad84b0a8369eea3f8003c7c48f
#
_entry.id   a84cb9ad84b0a8369eea3f8003c7c48f
#
_cell.length_a   1.000
_cell.length_b   1.000
_cell.length_c   1.000
_cell.angle_alpha   90.00
_cell.angle_beta   90.00
_cell.angle_gamma   90.00
#
_symmetry.space_group_name_H-M   'P 1'
#
loop_
_entity.id
_entity.type
_entity.pdbx_description
1 polymer ?
#
loop_
_entity_poly.entity_id
_entity_poly.type
_entity_poly.pdbx_seq_one_letter_code
_entity_poly.pdbx_strand_id
1 'polypeptide(L)'
;IAGKCWPAFQTQFGFVPCYVNSRLTAQGIPVSCEVDIYGALSEFIGTVVSQDVVTLLDINNSVPADLYEEDIKGKYGTYTLKDTFMGFHCGNTAACKLTAHEMKYQKIMARSLPIEVTNGTLEGDIVPGDITFFRLQSTADAQIRAYIAHGEVLPVATRSFGAIGIFAIPEMGRFYRHVLIEGNYPHHGAVAFGHFGKTLYEVFKYIGVPVEEIGYNQPAGVRYPTENPFA
;
A
#
# COMPACT_ATOMS: atom_id res chain seq x y z
N ILE A 1 0.05 -15.23 -0.45
CA ILE A 1 -0.40 -15.76 0.84
C ILE A 1 -1.23 -14.69 1.54
N ALA A 2 -2.42 -15.02 2.06
CA ALA A 2 -3.20 -14.15 2.94
C ALA A 2 -3.10 -14.70 4.37
N GLY A 3 -2.30 -14.05 5.20
CA GLY A 3 -1.91 -14.55 6.53
C GLY A 3 -2.68 -13.88 7.66
N LYS A 4 -3.13 -14.70 8.64
CA LYS A 4 -3.69 -14.19 9.89
C LYS A 4 -2.61 -14.17 10.96
N CYS A 5 -2.17 -12.97 11.33
CA CYS A 5 -1.12 -12.81 12.33
C CYS A 5 -1.71 -12.64 13.74
N TRP A 6 -2.56 -11.67 13.95
CA TRP A 6 -3.01 -11.23 15.26
C TRP A 6 -4.33 -11.90 15.69
N PRO A 7 -4.46 -12.36 16.95
CA PRO A 7 -3.43 -12.56 17.98
C PRO A 7 -2.79 -13.96 17.95
N ALA A 8 -3.10 -14.77 16.92
CA ALA A 8 -2.78 -16.20 16.92
C ALA A 8 -1.26 -16.48 16.99
N PHE A 9 -0.45 -15.78 16.22
CA PHE A 9 0.99 -15.99 16.22
C PHE A 9 1.63 -15.66 17.56
N GLN A 10 1.20 -14.56 18.19
CA GLN A 10 1.74 -14.12 19.47
C GLN A 10 1.41 -15.10 20.58
N THR A 11 0.16 -15.58 20.63
CA THR A 11 -0.31 -16.46 21.71
C THR A 11 0.13 -17.91 21.53
N GLN A 12 0.31 -18.39 20.29
CA GLN A 12 0.65 -19.77 20.01
C GLN A 12 2.15 -19.99 19.75
N PHE A 13 2.83 -19.00 19.14
CA PHE A 13 4.21 -19.14 18.71
C PHE A 13 5.17 -18.14 19.38
N GLY A 14 4.67 -17.14 20.08
CA GLY A 14 5.48 -16.19 20.84
C GLY A 14 6.24 -15.16 20.00
N PHE A 15 5.78 -14.85 18.77
CA PHE A 15 6.40 -13.85 17.90
C PHE A 15 5.40 -13.25 16.91
N VAL A 16 5.79 -12.17 16.21
CA VAL A 16 5.06 -11.63 15.04
C VAL A 16 5.75 -12.05 13.74
N PRO A 17 5.01 -12.46 12.69
CA PRO A 17 5.59 -13.04 11.47
C PRO A 17 6.11 -12.01 10.47
N CYS A 18 6.13 -10.72 10.79
CA CYS A 18 6.43 -9.65 9.84
C CYS A 18 7.77 -9.84 9.11
N TYR A 19 8.84 -10.15 9.83
CA TYR A 19 10.15 -10.42 9.20
C TYR A 19 10.12 -11.64 8.28
N VAL A 20 9.42 -12.70 8.66
CA VAL A 20 9.27 -13.90 7.82
C VAL A 20 8.48 -13.56 6.56
N ASN A 21 7.40 -12.79 6.69
CA ASN A 21 6.59 -12.31 5.57
C ASN A 21 7.44 -11.43 4.63
N SER A 22 8.21 -10.49 5.18
CA SER A 22 9.17 -9.67 4.43
C SER A 22 10.16 -10.51 3.62
N ARG A 23 10.67 -11.60 4.21
CA ARG A 23 11.58 -12.55 3.53
C ARG A 23 10.92 -13.29 2.38
N LEU A 24 9.67 -13.74 2.56
CA LEU A 24 8.90 -14.40 1.51
C LEU A 24 8.60 -13.42 0.37
N THR A 25 8.16 -12.21 0.70
CA THR A 25 7.91 -11.16 -0.29
C THR A 25 9.16 -10.84 -1.10
N ALA A 26 10.33 -10.76 -0.44
CA ALA A 26 11.61 -10.54 -1.13
C ALA A 26 12.01 -11.69 -2.08
N GLN A 27 11.41 -12.86 -1.95
CA GLN A 27 11.59 -14.01 -2.85
C GLN A 27 10.51 -14.11 -3.94
N GLY A 28 9.68 -13.07 -4.10
CA GLY A 28 8.58 -13.06 -5.07
C GLY A 28 7.35 -13.86 -4.63
N ILE A 29 7.22 -14.14 -3.33
CA ILE A 29 6.04 -14.78 -2.73
C ILE A 29 5.30 -13.74 -1.91
N PRO A 30 4.32 -13.02 -2.48
CA PRO A 30 3.59 -11.97 -1.77
C PRO A 30 2.87 -12.50 -0.53
N VAL A 31 2.95 -11.75 0.57
CA VAL A 31 2.27 -12.09 1.81
C VAL A 31 1.48 -10.89 2.33
N SER A 32 0.18 -10.97 2.17
CA SER A 32 -0.78 -10.00 2.67
C SER A 32 -1.14 -10.32 4.12
N CYS A 33 -1.21 -9.31 4.96
CA CYS A 33 -1.69 -9.45 6.34
C CYS A 33 -3.22 -9.44 6.42
N GLU A 34 -3.73 -9.74 7.64
CA GLU A 34 -5.14 -9.60 8.02
C GLU A 34 -6.12 -10.45 7.21
N VAL A 35 -5.62 -11.55 6.62
CA VAL A 35 -6.40 -12.45 5.75
C VAL A 35 -6.96 -11.71 4.52
N ASP A 36 -6.30 -10.65 4.09
CA ASP A 36 -6.71 -9.88 2.91
C ASP A 36 -6.40 -10.65 1.62
N ILE A 37 -7.38 -11.46 1.19
CA ILE A 37 -7.24 -12.30 0.00
C ILE A 37 -7.09 -11.45 -1.28
N TYR A 38 -7.88 -10.38 -1.41
CA TYR A 38 -7.77 -9.48 -2.56
C TYR A 38 -6.52 -8.60 -2.52
N GLY A 39 -6.02 -8.28 -1.33
CA GLY A 39 -4.69 -7.71 -1.15
C GLY A 39 -3.60 -8.64 -1.67
N ALA A 40 -3.62 -9.90 -1.25
CA ALA A 40 -2.66 -10.91 -1.72
C ALA A 40 -2.73 -11.14 -3.24
N LEU A 41 -3.94 -11.11 -3.83
CA LEU A 41 -4.13 -11.21 -5.27
C LEU A 41 -3.58 -9.97 -5.98
N SER A 42 -3.81 -8.78 -5.42
CA SER A 42 -3.27 -7.53 -5.96
C SER A 42 -1.74 -7.54 -5.93
N GLU A 43 -1.12 -7.91 -4.80
CA GLU A 43 0.33 -8.05 -4.71
C GLU A 43 0.88 -9.07 -5.71
N PHE A 44 0.20 -10.20 -5.90
CA PHE A 44 0.61 -11.21 -6.89
C PHE A 44 0.57 -10.66 -8.32
N ILE A 45 -0.54 -10.00 -8.71
CA ILE A 45 -0.67 -9.36 -10.02
C ILE A 45 0.44 -8.32 -10.22
N GLY A 46 0.66 -7.46 -9.22
CA GLY A 46 1.71 -6.46 -9.27
C GLY A 46 3.11 -7.04 -9.39
N THR A 47 3.41 -8.12 -8.64
CA THR A 47 4.70 -8.82 -8.74
C THR A 47 4.95 -9.37 -10.14
N VAL A 48 3.92 -9.95 -10.77
CA VAL A 48 4.03 -10.46 -12.15
C VAL A 48 4.20 -9.31 -13.15
N VAL A 49 3.46 -8.22 -12.98
CA VAL A 49 3.50 -7.06 -13.89
C VAL A 49 4.82 -6.29 -13.78
N SER A 50 5.28 -6.04 -12.56
CA SER A 50 6.51 -5.26 -12.33
C SER A 50 7.80 -6.09 -12.45
N GLN A 51 7.71 -7.41 -12.35
CA GLN A 51 8.86 -8.33 -12.21
C GLN A 51 9.73 -7.95 -10.99
N ASP A 52 9.11 -7.36 -9.98
CA ASP A 52 9.75 -6.90 -8.74
C ASP A 52 8.81 -7.16 -7.56
N VAL A 53 9.30 -6.96 -6.35
CA VAL A 53 8.50 -7.12 -5.14
C VAL A 53 7.46 -6.02 -5.03
N VAL A 54 6.29 -6.38 -4.49
CA VAL A 54 5.16 -5.48 -4.22
C VAL A 54 4.85 -5.56 -2.73
N THR A 55 4.38 -4.48 -2.14
CA THR A 55 3.96 -4.46 -0.74
C THR A 55 2.51 -4.04 -0.61
N LEU A 56 1.84 -4.50 0.45
CA LEU A 56 0.51 -4.04 0.84
C LEU A 56 0.63 -3.05 1.98
N LEU A 57 -0.04 -1.91 1.88
CA LEU A 57 0.04 -0.84 2.87
C LEU A 57 -1.35 -0.29 3.21
N ASP A 58 -1.51 0.14 4.45
CA ASP A 58 -2.64 0.94 4.91
C ASP A 58 -2.52 2.37 4.40
N ILE A 59 -3.63 2.97 4.06
CA ILE A 59 -3.72 4.41 3.79
C ILE A 59 -4.02 5.13 5.09
N ASN A 60 -3.02 5.76 5.69
CA ASN A 60 -3.21 6.68 6.81
C ASN A 60 -3.25 8.12 6.27
N ASN A 61 -4.43 8.60 6.02
CA ASN A 61 -4.69 9.89 5.37
C ASN A 61 -4.91 10.98 6.43
N SER A 62 -4.31 12.13 6.32
CA SER A 62 -3.16 12.57 5.55
C SER A 62 -1.89 12.49 6.41
N VAL A 63 -0.72 12.93 5.91
CA VAL A 63 0.42 13.12 6.81
C VAL A 63 0.08 14.17 7.88
N PRO A 64 0.73 14.14 9.07
CA PRO A 64 0.60 15.20 10.06
C PRO A 64 0.88 16.58 9.47
N ALA A 65 0.10 17.59 9.86
CA ALA A 65 0.19 18.92 9.28
C ALA A 65 1.55 19.60 9.53
N ASP A 66 2.15 19.37 10.68
CA ASP A 66 3.48 19.84 11.04
C ASP A 66 4.56 19.22 10.14
N LEU A 67 4.50 17.90 9.91
CA LEU A 67 5.42 17.22 8.99
C LEU A 67 5.27 17.78 7.57
N TYR A 68 4.03 18.01 7.12
CA TYR A 68 3.80 18.62 5.80
C TYR A 68 4.41 20.03 5.70
N GLU A 69 4.13 20.90 6.65
CA GLU A 69 4.62 22.30 6.62
C GLU A 69 6.15 22.36 6.71
N GLU A 70 6.78 21.49 7.54
CA GLU A 70 8.22 21.50 7.77
C GLU A 70 9.00 20.82 6.65
N ASP A 71 8.53 19.66 6.17
CA ASP A 71 9.35 18.77 5.35
C ASP A 71 8.87 18.57 3.92
N ILE A 72 7.63 18.91 3.59
CA ILE A 72 7.07 18.61 2.26
C ILE A 72 6.73 19.88 1.47
N LYS A 73 6.04 20.80 2.08
CA LYS A 73 5.51 22.01 1.42
C LYS A 73 6.58 22.80 0.66
N GLY A 74 6.38 22.93 -0.66
CA GLY A 74 7.29 23.65 -1.53
C GLY A 74 8.63 22.99 -1.81
N LYS A 75 8.85 21.76 -1.29
CA LYS A 75 10.09 21.00 -1.53
C LYS A 75 9.90 19.90 -2.59
N TYR A 76 8.71 19.36 -2.70
CA TYR A 76 8.38 18.26 -3.61
C TYR A 76 7.21 18.65 -4.52
N GLY A 77 7.54 19.15 -5.71
CA GLY A 77 6.56 19.51 -6.72
C GLY A 77 5.46 20.46 -6.22
N THR A 78 4.23 20.20 -6.65
CA THR A 78 3.05 21.00 -6.32
C THR A 78 2.11 20.27 -5.34
N TYR A 79 2.58 19.22 -4.67
CA TYR A 79 1.76 18.45 -3.75
C TYR A 79 1.23 19.30 -2.61
N THR A 80 -0.06 19.19 -2.37
CA THR A 80 -0.75 19.76 -1.21
C THR A 80 -0.81 18.72 -0.08
N LEU A 81 -1.17 19.13 1.13
CA LEU A 81 -1.41 18.20 2.23
C LEU A 81 -2.39 17.07 1.85
N LYS A 82 -3.39 17.38 1.02
CA LYS A 82 -4.42 16.41 0.59
C LYS A 82 -3.92 15.39 -0.42
N ASP A 83 -2.77 15.63 -1.03
CA ASP A 83 -2.15 14.71 -1.96
C ASP A 83 -1.23 13.71 -1.26
N THR A 84 -1.02 13.87 0.06
CA THR A 84 -0.08 13.06 0.84
C THR A 84 -0.78 12.13 1.82
N PHE A 85 -0.18 11.00 2.07
CA PHE A 85 -0.60 10.07 3.12
C PHE A 85 0.60 9.27 3.65
N MET A 86 0.43 8.67 4.82
CA MET A 86 1.40 7.72 5.36
C MET A 86 0.98 6.34 4.93
N GLY A 87 1.77 5.71 4.06
CA GLY A 87 1.61 4.30 3.72
C GLY A 87 2.27 3.45 4.80
N PHE A 88 1.48 2.73 5.57
CA PHE A 88 1.93 2.02 6.76
C PHE A 88 1.61 0.54 6.69
N HIS A 89 2.53 -0.29 7.17
CA HIS A 89 2.23 -1.62 7.65
C HIS A 89 3.15 -2.01 8.81
N CYS A 90 2.77 -3.06 9.54
CA CYS A 90 3.51 -3.50 10.73
C CYS A 90 4.96 -3.92 10.47
N GLY A 91 5.35 -4.22 9.21
CA GLY A 91 6.72 -4.58 8.86
C GLY A 91 6.86 -5.83 7.99
N ASN A 92 5.87 -6.12 7.12
CA ASN A 92 5.96 -7.19 6.12
C ASN A 92 6.47 -6.73 4.75
N THR A 93 6.71 -5.43 4.57
CA THR A 93 7.39 -4.91 3.37
C THR A 93 8.75 -5.59 3.21
N ALA A 94 9.09 -6.00 2.00
CA ALA A 94 10.36 -6.63 1.72
C ALA A 94 11.53 -5.74 2.14
N ALA A 95 12.51 -6.28 2.90
CA ALA A 95 13.64 -5.54 3.43
C ALA A 95 14.44 -4.80 2.34
N CYS A 96 14.49 -5.33 1.10
CA CYS A 96 15.14 -4.67 -0.04
C CYS A 96 14.40 -3.40 -0.52
N LYS A 97 13.19 -3.15 -0.03
CA LYS A 97 12.43 -1.91 -0.29
C LYS A 97 12.39 -0.97 0.92
N LEU A 98 13.31 -1.16 1.85
CA LEU A 98 13.51 -0.25 2.99
C LEU A 98 14.91 0.37 2.89
N THR A 99 15.02 1.67 3.14
CA THR A 99 16.31 2.41 3.10
C THR A 99 17.25 1.95 4.20
N ALA A 100 16.69 1.66 5.38
CA ALA A 100 17.33 1.01 6.51
C ALA A 100 16.25 0.24 7.27
N HIS A 101 16.63 -0.84 7.91
CA HIS A 101 15.65 -1.61 8.68
C HIS A 101 16.24 -2.22 9.93
N GLU A 102 15.40 -2.37 10.93
CA GLU A 102 15.75 -2.98 12.20
C GLU A 102 14.61 -3.88 12.67
N MET A 103 14.96 -5.05 13.22
CA MET A 103 13.96 -5.93 13.84
C MET A 103 13.61 -5.41 15.22
N LYS A 104 12.31 -5.21 15.48
CA LYS A 104 11.79 -4.68 16.75
C LYS A 104 10.58 -5.47 17.23
N TYR A 105 10.04 -5.05 18.38
CA TYR A 105 8.73 -5.49 18.83
C TYR A 105 7.62 -4.63 18.20
N GLN A 106 6.47 -5.24 18.00
CA GLN A 106 5.32 -4.55 17.38
C GLN A 106 4.60 -3.68 18.42
N LYS A 107 4.72 -2.37 18.30
CA LYS A 107 4.27 -1.38 19.30
C LYS A 107 2.75 -1.36 19.52
N ILE A 108 1.95 -1.67 18.50
CA ILE A 108 0.49 -1.71 18.63
C ILE A 108 0.09 -2.93 19.47
N MET A 109 0.64 -4.10 19.17
CA MET A 109 0.34 -5.35 19.88
C MET A 109 0.84 -5.32 21.33
N ALA A 110 1.98 -4.69 21.59
CA ALA A 110 2.55 -4.52 22.92
C ALA A 110 1.71 -3.65 23.87
N ARG A 111 0.62 -3.04 23.38
CA ARG A 111 -0.38 -2.38 24.23
C ARG A 111 -1.28 -3.37 24.98
N SER A 112 -1.40 -4.60 24.49
CA SER A 112 -2.31 -5.61 25.03
C SER A 112 -1.66 -6.98 25.25
N LEU A 113 -0.43 -7.18 24.80
CA LEU A 113 0.33 -8.41 24.92
C LEU A 113 1.72 -8.13 25.52
N PRO A 114 2.36 -9.12 26.18
CA PRO A 114 3.74 -8.99 26.63
C PRO A 114 4.68 -8.66 25.45
N ILE A 115 5.67 -7.79 25.69
CA ILE A 115 6.62 -7.36 24.64
C ILE A 115 7.35 -8.56 24.04
N GLU A 116 7.70 -9.54 24.86
CA GLU A 116 8.47 -10.74 24.49
C GLU A 116 7.80 -11.53 23.34
N VAL A 117 6.47 -11.56 23.30
CA VAL A 117 5.71 -12.27 22.26
C VAL A 117 5.37 -11.38 21.05
N THR A 118 5.80 -10.14 21.06
CA THR A 118 5.54 -9.19 19.97
C THR A 118 6.77 -8.84 19.13
N ASN A 119 7.90 -9.54 19.38
CA ASN A 119 9.12 -9.40 18.58
C ASN A 119 8.95 -10.02 17.18
N GLY A 120 9.70 -9.48 16.21
CA GLY A 120 9.75 -9.99 14.83
C GLY A 120 9.14 -9.05 13.79
N THR A 121 8.75 -7.82 14.18
CA THR A 121 8.41 -6.78 13.20
C THR A 121 9.67 -6.19 12.59
N LEU A 122 9.55 -5.65 11.37
CA LEU A 122 10.64 -4.96 10.68
C LEU A 122 10.27 -3.49 10.55
N GLU A 123 11.01 -2.61 11.24
CA GLU A 123 10.82 -1.16 11.12
C GLU A 123 11.81 -0.59 10.10
N GLY A 124 11.35 0.34 9.27
CA GLY A 124 12.20 1.06 8.32
C GLY A 124 11.39 1.94 7.37
N ASP A 125 12.05 2.98 6.83
CA ASP A 125 11.44 3.85 5.84
C ASP A 125 11.47 3.19 4.45
N ILE A 126 10.34 3.21 3.75
CA ILE A 126 10.22 2.69 2.39
C ILE A 126 11.08 3.53 1.44
N VAL A 127 11.79 2.86 0.53
CA VAL A 127 12.67 3.51 -0.45
C VAL A 127 11.90 4.56 -1.26
N PRO A 128 12.44 5.78 -1.40
CA PRO A 128 11.85 6.83 -2.23
C PRO A 128 11.85 6.46 -3.72
N GLY A 129 10.88 7.00 -4.45
CA GLY A 129 10.79 6.86 -5.89
C GLY A 129 9.36 6.65 -6.39
N ASP A 130 9.24 6.54 -7.69
CA ASP A 130 7.96 6.35 -8.38
C ASP A 130 7.26 5.07 -7.93
N ILE A 131 5.92 5.15 -7.81
CA ILE A 131 5.08 3.99 -7.47
C ILE A 131 3.82 3.93 -8.32
N THR A 132 3.28 2.73 -8.39
CA THR A 132 1.88 2.50 -8.76
C THR A 132 1.15 1.94 -7.55
N PHE A 133 0.13 2.66 -7.10
CA PHE A 133 -0.76 2.27 -6.02
C PHE A 133 -2.04 1.70 -6.61
N PHE A 134 -2.42 0.49 -6.24
CA PHE A 134 -3.53 -0.21 -6.90
C PHE A 134 -4.17 -1.26 -6.02
N ARG A 135 -5.38 -1.68 -6.40
CA ARG A 135 -6.07 -2.79 -5.74
C ARG A 135 -7.10 -3.43 -6.68
N LEU A 136 -7.23 -4.74 -6.61
CA LEU A 136 -8.38 -5.51 -7.06
C LEU A 136 -9.27 -5.81 -5.86
N GLN A 137 -10.59 -5.75 -6.02
CA GLN A 137 -11.57 -6.00 -4.96
C GLN A 137 -12.82 -6.66 -5.53
N SER A 138 -13.47 -7.51 -4.73
CA SER A 138 -14.81 -7.99 -5.01
C SER A 138 -15.84 -7.19 -4.21
N THR A 139 -16.99 -6.99 -4.80
CA THR A 139 -18.19 -6.43 -4.15
C THR A 139 -19.05 -7.52 -3.51
N ALA A 140 -20.04 -7.12 -2.72
CA ALA A 140 -20.97 -8.06 -2.07
C ALA A 140 -21.82 -8.89 -3.06
N ASP A 141 -22.04 -8.37 -4.25
CA ASP A 141 -22.73 -9.03 -5.38
C ASP A 141 -21.78 -9.79 -6.31
N ALA A 142 -20.57 -10.08 -5.85
CA ALA A 142 -19.52 -10.84 -6.54
C ALA A 142 -19.04 -10.20 -7.85
N GLN A 143 -19.23 -8.90 -8.03
CA GLN A 143 -18.57 -8.17 -9.11
C GLN A 143 -17.15 -7.81 -8.73
N ILE A 144 -16.25 -7.78 -9.70
CA ILE A 144 -14.88 -7.33 -9.48
C ILE A 144 -14.71 -5.89 -9.95
N ARG A 145 -13.94 -5.13 -9.18
CA ARG A 145 -13.55 -3.76 -9.49
C ARG A 145 -12.11 -3.52 -9.10
N ALA A 146 -11.51 -2.48 -9.61
CA ALA A 146 -10.12 -2.16 -9.34
C ALA A 146 -9.90 -0.64 -9.26
N TYR A 147 -8.77 -0.24 -8.69
CA TYR A 147 -8.27 1.11 -8.87
C TYR A 147 -6.76 1.09 -9.14
N ILE A 148 -6.28 2.14 -9.79
CA ILE A 148 -4.88 2.37 -10.11
C ILE A 148 -4.58 3.86 -9.92
N ALA A 149 -3.47 4.19 -9.27
CA ALA A 149 -2.96 5.55 -9.19
C ALA A 149 -1.44 5.56 -9.33
N HIS A 150 -0.90 6.56 -10.03
CA HIS A 150 0.53 6.83 -10.04
C HIS A 150 0.88 7.87 -8.98
N GLY A 151 2.03 7.73 -8.38
CA GLY A 151 2.56 8.65 -7.39
C GLY A 151 4.01 8.33 -7.09
N GLU A 152 4.47 8.78 -5.94
CA GLU A 152 5.84 8.55 -5.47
C GLU A 152 5.91 8.39 -3.96
N VAL A 153 6.97 7.76 -3.48
CA VAL A 153 7.40 7.81 -2.08
C VAL A 153 8.39 8.96 -1.96
N LEU A 154 8.09 9.91 -1.09
CA LEU A 154 8.94 11.07 -0.84
C LEU A 154 10.11 10.70 0.07
N PRO A 155 11.32 11.27 -0.16
CA PRO A 155 12.49 11.06 0.72
C PRO A 155 12.38 11.89 2.01
N VAL A 156 11.31 11.67 2.76
CA VAL A 156 10.98 12.38 4.00
C VAL A 156 10.93 11.36 5.15
N ALA A 157 11.62 11.66 6.25
CA ALA A 157 11.64 10.79 7.43
C ALA A 157 10.22 10.69 8.04
N THR A 158 9.76 9.47 8.25
CA THR A 158 8.39 9.21 8.68
C THR A 158 8.13 9.57 10.13
N ARG A 159 9.17 9.67 10.95
CA ARG A 159 9.10 9.97 12.40
C ARG A 159 8.16 9.01 13.17
N SER A 160 8.01 7.77 12.69
CA SER A 160 7.07 6.80 13.21
C SER A 160 7.70 5.40 13.31
N PHE A 161 6.89 4.36 13.37
CA PHE A 161 7.32 2.97 13.51
C PHE A 161 6.64 2.10 12.43
N GLY A 162 7.14 0.87 12.25
CA GLY A 162 6.67 -0.06 11.22
C GLY A 162 7.45 0.10 9.90
N ALA A 163 7.05 -0.62 8.88
CA ALA A 163 7.49 -0.38 7.51
C ALA A 163 6.58 0.69 6.91
N ILE A 164 7.10 1.90 6.75
CA ILE A 164 6.29 3.09 6.51
C ILE A 164 6.97 4.00 5.49
N GLY A 165 6.17 4.74 4.72
CA GLY A 165 6.64 5.77 3.80
C GLY A 165 5.71 6.97 3.75
N ILE A 166 6.24 8.10 3.32
CA ILE A 166 5.45 9.28 3.00
C ILE A 166 5.14 9.21 1.50
N PHE A 167 3.89 9.01 1.19
CA PHE A 167 3.40 8.88 -0.18
C PHE A 167 2.77 10.19 -0.66
N ALA A 168 3.00 10.51 -1.92
CA ALA A 168 2.32 11.59 -2.63
C ALA A 168 1.70 11.04 -3.92
N ILE A 169 0.39 11.23 -4.07
CA ILE A 169 -0.37 10.88 -5.27
C ILE A 169 -1.12 12.14 -5.73
N PRO A 170 -0.95 12.59 -6.97
CA PRO A 170 -1.69 13.74 -7.49
C PRO A 170 -3.20 13.53 -7.36
N GLU A 171 -3.94 14.54 -6.94
CA GLU A 171 -5.40 14.48 -6.75
C GLU A 171 -5.85 13.40 -5.71
N MET A 172 -4.97 13.02 -4.76
CA MET A 172 -5.25 11.95 -3.79
C MET A 172 -6.54 12.20 -3.01
N GLY A 173 -6.81 13.45 -2.61
CA GLY A 173 -8.03 13.79 -1.87
C GLY A 173 -9.32 13.50 -2.66
N ARG A 174 -9.30 13.71 -3.98
CA ARG A 174 -10.41 13.37 -4.88
C ARG A 174 -10.49 11.88 -5.13
N PHE A 175 -9.34 11.26 -5.42
CA PHE A 175 -9.23 9.83 -5.62
C PHE A 175 -9.71 9.05 -4.37
N TYR A 176 -9.26 9.47 -3.19
CA TYR A 176 -9.69 8.87 -1.93
C TYR A 176 -11.21 8.95 -1.75
N ARG A 177 -11.80 10.13 -1.97
CA ARG A 177 -13.24 10.34 -1.80
C ARG A 177 -14.07 9.57 -2.84
N HIS A 178 -13.79 9.78 -4.12
CA HIS A 178 -14.65 9.34 -5.22
C HIS A 178 -14.35 7.94 -5.73
N VAL A 179 -13.16 7.42 -5.47
CA VAL A 179 -12.81 6.05 -5.84
C VAL A 179 -12.84 5.14 -4.62
N LEU A 180 -12.06 5.43 -3.59
CA LEU A 180 -11.92 4.51 -2.47
C LEU A 180 -13.18 4.48 -1.57
N ILE A 181 -13.64 5.64 -1.12
CA ILE A 181 -14.77 5.71 -0.17
C ILE A 181 -16.09 5.39 -0.89
N GLU A 182 -16.41 6.06 -1.98
CA GLU A 182 -17.65 5.81 -2.73
C GLU A 182 -17.68 4.39 -3.34
N GLY A 183 -16.51 3.85 -3.71
CA GLY A 183 -16.34 2.48 -4.18
C GLY A 183 -16.31 1.42 -3.07
N ASN A 184 -16.39 1.81 -1.79
CA ASN A 184 -16.31 0.92 -0.63
C ASN A 184 -15.05 0.04 -0.62
N TYR A 185 -13.90 0.59 -1.01
CA TYR A 185 -12.63 -0.11 -0.89
C TYR A 185 -12.12 -0.12 0.56
N PRO A 186 -11.43 -1.19 0.98
CA PRO A 186 -10.74 -1.18 2.26
C PRO A 186 -9.54 -0.20 2.23
N HIS A 187 -8.98 0.06 3.39
CA HIS A 187 -7.82 0.94 3.55
C HIS A 187 -6.50 0.35 3.05
N HIS A 188 -6.48 -0.93 2.68
CA HIS A 188 -5.31 -1.58 2.10
C HIS A 188 -5.19 -1.29 0.60
N GLY A 189 -3.98 -0.95 0.14
CA GLY A 189 -3.61 -0.88 -1.26
C GLY A 189 -2.26 -1.55 -1.51
N ALA A 190 -2.11 -2.15 -2.68
CA ALA A 190 -0.84 -2.71 -3.13
C ALA A 190 0.01 -1.61 -3.78
N VAL A 191 1.32 -1.69 -3.56
CA VAL A 191 2.30 -0.73 -4.10
C VAL A 191 3.35 -1.48 -4.90
N ALA A 192 3.40 -1.23 -6.21
CA ALA A 192 4.50 -1.60 -7.08
C ALA A 192 5.47 -0.41 -7.22
N PHE A 193 6.76 -0.68 -7.20
CA PHE A 193 7.81 0.34 -7.27
C PHE A 193 8.13 0.65 -8.72
N GLY A 194 7.57 1.75 -9.24
CA GLY A 194 7.61 2.19 -10.62
C GLY A 194 6.22 2.46 -11.21
N HIS A 195 6.18 2.92 -12.47
CA HIS A 195 4.94 3.24 -13.17
C HIS A 195 4.46 2.07 -14.04
N PHE A 196 3.47 1.33 -13.55
CA PHE A 196 2.89 0.15 -14.21
C PHE A 196 1.40 0.30 -14.54
N GLY A 197 0.84 1.50 -14.39
CA GLY A 197 -0.59 1.74 -14.56
C GLY A 197 -1.14 1.27 -15.90
N LYS A 198 -0.41 1.51 -16.99
CA LYS A 198 -0.80 1.07 -18.33
C LYS A 198 -0.98 -0.45 -18.41
N THR A 199 -0.02 -1.20 -17.91
CA THR A 199 -0.06 -2.67 -17.93
C THR A 199 -1.12 -3.21 -16.98
N LEU A 200 -1.23 -2.65 -15.77
CA LEU A 200 -2.25 -3.07 -14.80
C LEU A 200 -3.67 -2.83 -15.33
N TYR A 201 -3.91 -1.70 -16.00
CA TYR A 201 -5.20 -1.39 -16.60
C TYR A 201 -5.60 -2.47 -17.62
N GLU A 202 -4.70 -2.85 -18.52
CA GLU A 202 -4.96 -3.91 -19.50
C GLU A 202 -5.13 -5.30 -18.85
N VAL A 203 -4.34 -5.59 -17.81
CA VAL A 203 -4.51 -6.84 -17.03
C VAL A 203 -5.87 -6.89 -16.36
N PHE A 204 -6.32 -5.82 -15.72
CA PHE A 204 -7.62 -5.78 -15.08
C PHE A 204 -8.77 -5.97 -16.09
N LYS A 205 -8.70 -5.34 -17.25
CA LYS A 205 -9.64 -5.60 -18.35
C LYS A 205 -9.62 -7.06 -18.79
N TYR A 206 -8.44 -7.63 -18.97
CA TYR A 206 -8.28 -9.01 -19.42
C TYR A 206 -8.88 -10.02 -18.44
N ILE A 207 -8.77 -9.79 -17.15
CA ILE A 207 -9.38 -10.67 -16.13
C ILE A 207 -10.85 -10.36 -15.86
N GLY A 208 -11.45 -9.45 -16.62
CA GLY A 208 -12.89 -9.19 -16.64
C GLY A 208 -13.38 -8.07 -15.71
N VAL A 209 -12.49 -7.17 -15.24
CA VAL A 209 -12.94 -5.95 -14.55
C VAL A 209 -13.59 -5.03 -15.59
N PRO A 210 -14.85 -4.60 -15.41
CA PRO A 210 -15.48 -3.63 -16.29
C PRO A 210 -14.67 -2.31 -16.32
N VAL A 211 -14.54 -1.69 -17.48
CA VAL A 211 -13.73 -0.45 -17.64
C VAL A 211 -14.24 0.66 -16.72
N GLU A 212 -15.55 0.79 -16.57
CA GLU A 212 -16.21 1.74 -15.68
C GLU A 212 -15.98 1.46 -14.18
N GLU A 213 -15.51 0.26 -13.85
CA GLU A 213 -15.16 -0.17 -12.49
C GLU A 213 -13.65 -0.14 -12.22
N ILE A 214 -12.85 0.43 -13.15
CA ILE A 214 -11.43 0.71 -12.93
C ILE A 214 -11.28 2.19 -12.58
N GLY A 215 -11.21 2.48 -11.28
CA GLY A 215 -10.96 3.84 -10.79
C GLY A 215 -9.50 4.26 -10.94
N TYR A 216 -9.24 5.56 -11.08
CA TYR A 216 -7.89 6.11 -11.14
C TYR A 216 -7.85 7.55 -10.59
N ASN A 217 -6.68 8.05 -10.28
CA ASN A 217 -6.47 9.42 -9.79
C ASN A 217 -6.58 10.43 -10.95
N GLN A 218 -7.79 10.81 -11.27
CA GLN A 218 -8.13 11.65 -12.42
C GLN A 218 -8.26 13.14 -12.06
N PRO A 219 -7.93 14.05 -13.00
CA PRO A 219 -8.17 15.47 -12.81
C PRO A 219 -9.65 15.80 -12.60
N ALA A 220 -9.93 16.95 -11.99
CA ALA A 220 -11.28 17.43 -11.77
C ALA A 220 -12.10 17.49 -13.09
N GLY A 221 -13.32 16.95 -13.06
CA GLY A 221 -14.25 16.96 -14.19
C GLY A 221 -14.04 15.85 -15.23
N VAL A 222 -12.99 15.06 -15.13
CA VAL A 222 -12.79 13.88 -15.98
C VAL A 222 -13.66 12.73 -15.44
N ARG A 223 -14.33 12.02 -16.33
CA ARG A 223 -15.08 10.80 -16.01
C ARG A 223 -14.25 9.56 -16.33
N TYR A 224 -14.72 8.39 -15.94
CA TYR A 224 -14.09 7.11 -16.29
C TYR A 224 -13.82 7.04 -17.80
N PRO A 225 -12.59 6.71 -18.21
CA PRO A 225 -12.24 6.70 -19.61
C PRO A 225 -12.78 5.45 -20.30
N THR A 226 -13.04 5.58 -21.59
CA THR A 226 -13.25 4.45 -22.50
C THR A 226 -11.92 3.88 -23.00
N GLU A 227 -10.84 4.64 -22.85
CA GLU A 227 -9.47 4.29 -23.23
C GLU A 227 -8.59 4.21 -21.99
N ASN A 228 -7.42 3.58 -22.14
CA ASN A 228 -6.48 3.45 -21.03
C ASN A 228 -5.90 4.82 -20.64
N PRO A 229 -6.18 5.33 -19.43
CA PRO A 229 -5.74 6.66 -19.01
C PRO A 229 -4.22 6.76 -18.79
N PHE A 230 -3.52 5.65 -18.80
CA PHE A 230 -2.07 5.54 -18.60
C PHE A 230 -1.31 5.25 -19.91
N ALA A 231 -2.00 5.27 -21.04
CA ALA A 231 -1.41 4.95 -22.35
C ALA A 231 -0.46 6.04 -22.86
#